data_660eeb5fa671e0844cb220a65a8fdebc
#
_entry.id   660eeb5fa671e0844cb220a65a8fdebc
#
_cell.length_a   1.000
_cell.length_b   1.000
_cell.length_c   1.000
_cell.angle_alpha   90.00
_cell.angle_beta   90.00
_cell.angle_gamma   90.00
#
_symmetry.space_group_name_H-M   'P 1'
#
loop_
_entity.id
_entity.type
_entity.pdbx_description
1 polymer ?
#
loop_
_entity_poly.entity_id
_entity_poly.type
_entity_poly.pdbx_seq_one_letter_code
_entity_poly.pdbx_strand_id
1 'polypeptide(L)'
;GELVAVNKLDLFVKSGEIYGFLGPNGAGKTTTIKMLTGILKPTEGEIKLLGMNMENDEIAIKRAIGVVPDEPRMYDNLKGIEFMQFIMEIYKSPREETVKRFEDICKAFGIDYLDKFIGDFSHGMKQKLMLATVLMRQPRVVFLDEPTVGLDARSAKILKLWLRKMANNGAAIFMTTHVLEIAEKMCDRIGIINEGKLIAEGNLEELKELSKEKYVTLEDLFLELTGGNEFKDIIDHLSE
;
A
#
# COMPACT_ATOMS: atom_id res chain seq x y z
N GLY A 1 -14.36 1.07 -26.93
CA GLY A 1 -13.14 0.26 -26.86
C GLY A 1 -13.03 -0.34 -25.49
N GLU A 2 -12.44 -1.52 -25.35
CA GLU A 2 -12.15 -2.12 -24.06
C GLU A 2 -11.05 -1.30 -23.36
N LEU A 3 -11.28 -0.89 -22.12
CA LEU A 3 -10.32 -0.16 -21.32
C LEU A 3 -9.24 -1.12 -20.79
N VAL A 4 -7.99 -0.95 -21.21
CA VAL A 4 -6.84 -1.68 -20.66
C VAL A 4 -6.35 -0.95 -19.40
N ALA A 5 -6.72 -1.45 -18.23
CA ALA A 5 -6.39 -0.82 -16.96
C ALA A 5 -4.90 -0.98 -16.54
N VAL A 6 -4.26 -2.08 -16.96
CA VAL A 6 -2.82 -2.35 -16.76
C VAL A 6 -2.29 -2.99 -18.03
N ASN A 7 -1.20 -2.45 -18.57
CA ASN A 7 -0.67 -2.82 -19.87
C ASN A 7 0.80 -3.23 -19.79
N LYS A 8 1.08 -4.53 -19.91
CA LYS A 8 2.43 -5.12 -19.95
C LYS A 8 3.31 -4.62 -18.79
N LEU A 9 2.82 -4.79 -17.57
CA LEU A 9 3.54 -4.39 -16.36
C LEU A 9 4.50 -5.51 -15.95
N ASP A 10 5.80 -5.26 -16.06
CA ASP A 10 6.84 -6.08 -15.46
C ASP A 10 7.33 -5.42 -14.17
N LEU A 11 7.22 -6.14 -13.06
CA LEU A 11 7.51 -5.61 -11.74
C LEU A 11 8.20 -6.66 -10.86
N PHE A 12 9.22 -6.25 -10.14
CA PHE A 12 9.91 -7.10 -9.18
C PHE A 12 10.17 -6.35 -7.88
N VAL A 13 9.68 -6.89 -6.75
CA VAL A 13 9.89 -6.35 -5.40
C VAL A 13 10.68 -7.37 -4.57
N LYS A 14 11.75 -6.90 -3.94
CA LYS A 14 12.67 -7.75 -3.16
C LYS A 14 12.15 -7.96 -1.74
N SER A 15 12.57 -9.06 -1.14
CA SER A 15 12.46 -9.25 0.31
C SER A 15 13.24 -8.15 1.04
N GLY A 16 12.63 -7.57 2.08
CA GLY A 16 13.24 -6.48 2.83
C GLY A 16 13.09 -5.08 2.19
N GLU A 17 12.33 -4.96 1.13
CA GLU A 17 12.11 -3.72 0.38
C GLU A 17 10.76 -3.10 0.68
N ILE A 18 10.71 -1.78 0.80
CA ILE A 18 9.48 -0.98 0.73
C ILE A 18 9.44 -0.36 -0.67
N TYR A 19 8.51 -0.85 -1.47
CA TYR A 19 8.30 -0.40 -2.84
C TYR A 19 7.08 0.50 -2.93
N GLY A 20 7.28 1.73 -3.40
CA GLY A 20 6.23 2.70 -3.67
C GLY A 20 5.73 2.61 -5.10
N PHE A 21 4.42 2.51 -5.30
CA PHE A 21 3.81 2.48 -6.62
C PHE A 21 2.94 3.71 -6.81
N LEU A 22 3.48 4.71 -7.50
CA LEU A 22 2.92 6.03 -7.64
C LEU A 22 2.25 6.21 -9.00
N GLY A 23 1.22 7.04 -9.04
CA GLY A 23 0.55 7.40 -10.29
C GLY A 23 -0.68 8.24 -10.02
N PRO A 24 -1.19 8.95 -11.03
CA PRO A 24 -2.44 9.70 -10.92
C PRO A 24 -3.64 8.79 -10.67
N ASN A 25 -4.78 9.39 -10.38
CA ASN A 25 -6.04 8.64 -10.27
C ASN A 25 -6.38 7.99 -11.62
N GLY A 26 -6.79 6.73 -11.58
CA GLY A 26 -7.07 5.96 -12.81
C GLY A 26 -5.84 5.35 -13.49
N ALA A 27 -4.61 5.58 -13.01
CA ALA A 27 -3.39 5.04 -13.63
C ALA A 27 -3.25 3.51 -13.57
N GLY A 28 -4.09 2.80 -12.79
CA GLY A 28 -4.05 1.34 -12.66
C GLY A 28 -3.54 0.82 -11.32
N LYS A 29 -3.22 1.67 -10.33
CA LYS A 29 -2.66 1.28 -9.03
C LYS A 29 -3.50 0.25 -8.27
N THR A 30 -4.76 0.59 -7.98
CA THR A 30 -5.69 -0.31 -7.28
C THR A 30 -5.99 -1.58 -8.08
N THR A 31 -6.05 -1.49 -9.41
CA THR A 31 -6.22 -2.67 -10.28
C THR A 31 -5.02 -3.60 -10.15
N THR A 32 -3.81 -3.06 -10.13
CA THR A 32 -2.58 -3.83 -9.91
C THR A 32 -2.61 -4.53 -8.55
N ILE A 33 -2.93 -3.82 -7.45
CA ILE A 33 -3.08 -4.47 -6.12
C ILE A 33 -4.13 -5.58 -6.16
N LYS A 34 -5.29 -5.37 -6.78
CA LYS A 34 -6.33 -6.40 -6.89
C LYS A 34 -5.86 -7.64 -7.64
N MET A 35 -5.02 -7.48 -8.66
CA MET A 35 -4.41 -8.63 -9.36
C MET A 35 -3.36 -9.30 -8.48
N LEU A 36 -2.45 -8.55 -7.86
CA LEU A 36 -1.41 -9.08 -6.98
C LEU A 36 -1.96 -9.82 -5.75
N THR A 37 -3.17 -9.48 -5.32
CA THR A 37 -3.84 -10.11 -4.17
C THR A 37 -4.83 -11.21 -4.55
N GLY A 38 -4.94 -11.53 -5.86
CA GLY A 38 -5.86 -12.56 -6.37
C GLY A 38 -7.34 -12.18 -6.26
N ILE A 39 -7.68 -10.89 -6.20
CA ILE A 39 -9.07 -10.39 -6.28
C ILE A 39 -9.52 -10.30 -7.75
N LEU A 40 -8.58 -9.93 -8.63
CA LEU A 40 -8.78 -9.92 -10.08
C LEU A 40 -7.77 -10.87 -10.73
N LYS A 41 -8.24 -11.62 -11.73
CA LYS A 41 -7.34 -12.42 -12.58
C LYS A 41 -6.82 -11.53 -13.71
N PRO A 42 -5.49 -11.49 -13.99
CA PRO A 42 -4.97 -10.80 -15.16
C PRO A 42 -5.48 -11.48 -16.44
N THR A 43 -5.69 -10.69 -17.50
CA THR A 43 -6.11 -11.21 -18.82
C THR A 43 -4.99 -12.03 -19.44
N GLU A 44 -3.73 -11.57 -19.27
CA GLU A 44 -2.52 -12.22 -19.74
C GLU A 44 -1.39 -11.99 -18.72
N GLY A 45 -0.37 -12.85 -18.76
CA GLY A 45 0.79 -12.77 -17.88
C GLY A 45 0.66 -13.64 -16.62
N GLU A 46 1.64 -13.56 -15.74
CA GLU A 46 1.69 -14.37 -14.52
C GLU A 46 2.04 -13.51 -13.31
N ILE A 47 1.60 -13.95 -12.13
CA ILE A 47 1.92 -13.33 -10.85
C ILE A 47 2.55 -14.38 -9.95
N LYS A 48 3.77 -14.08 -9.48
CA LYS A 48 4.49 -14.91 -8.52
C LYS A 48 4.75 -14.15 -7.24
N LEU A 49 4.38 -14.72 -6.11
CA LEU A 49 4.67 -14.20 -4.77
C LEU A 49 5.37 -15.27 -3.94
N LEU A 50 6.49 -14.93 -3.33
CA LEU A 50 7.27 -15.85 -2.49
C LEU A 50 7.69 -17.14 -3.23
N GLY A 51 7.91 -17.07 -4.56
CA GLY A 51 8.21 -18.21 -5.42
C GLY A 51 7.00 -19.06 -5.82
N MET A 52 5.82 -18.76 -5.31
CA MET A 52 4.54 -19.43 -5.62
C MET A 52 3.81 -18.70 -6.74
N ASN A 53 3.10 -19.45 -7.61
CA ASN A 53 2.29 -18.87 -8.68
C ASN A 53 0.86 -18.64 -8.18
N MET A 54 0.33 -17.43 -8.39
CA MET A 54 -1.01 -17.04 -7.93
C MET A 54 -2.10 -17.95 -8.50
N GLU A 55 -1.94 -18.47 -9.69
CA GLU A 55 -2.94 -19.34 -10.32
C GLU A 55 -3.03 -20.72 -9.65
N ASN A 56 -1.91 -21.26 -9.18
CA ASN A 56 -1.82 -22.62 -8.64
C ASN A 56 -1.82 -22.66 -7.12
N ASP A 57 -1.28 -21.62 -6.48
CA ASP A 57 -0.99 -21.58 -5.03
C ASP A 57 -1.78 -20.50 -4.29
N GLU A 58 -2.91 -20.06 -4.82
CA GLU A 58 -3.69 -18.91 -4.35
C GLU A 58 -3.93 -18.91 -2.83
N ILE A 59 -4.35 -20.06 -2.27
CA ILE A 59 -4.65 -20.15 -0.83
C ILE A 59 -3.38 -20.00 0.02
N ALA A 60 -2.27 -20.60 -0.41
CA ALA A 60 -0.99 -20.48 0.30
C ALA A 60 -0.47 -19.05 0.26
N ILE A 61 -0.57 -18.40 -0.89
CA ILE A 61 -0.22 -16.98 -1.06
C ILE A 61 -1.09 -16.10 -0.17
N LYS A 62 -2.42 -16.24 -0.22
CA LYS A 62 -3.36 -15.45 0.58
C LYS A 62 -3.14 -15.60 2.10
N ARG A 63 -2.65 -16.74 2.57
CA ARG A 63 -2.25 -16.91 3.96
C ARG A 63 -0.97 -16.16 4.33
N ALA A 64 -0.05 -16.02 3.38
CA ALA A 64 1.27 -15.40 3.60
C ALA A 64 1.28 -13.89 3.43
N ILE A 65 0.27 -13.32 2.77
CA ILE A 65 0.17 -11.88 2.49
C ILE A 65 -0.71 -11.16 3.50
N GLY A 66 -0.48 -9.86 3.64
CA GLY A 66 -1.35 -8.90 4.32
C GLY A 66 -1.84 -7.86 3.32
N VAL A 67 -3.12 -7.49 3.38
CA VAL A 67 -3.71 -6.52 2.47
C VAL A 67 -4.46 -5.46 3.28
N VAL A 68 -4.13 -4.20 3.06
CA VAL A 68 -4.85 -3.04 3.59
C VAL A 68 -5.37 -2.26 2.40
N PRO A 69 -6.68 -2.31 2.12
CA PRO A 69 -7.28 -1.54 1.02
C PRO A 69 -7.41 -0.06 1.39
N ASP A 70 -7.58 0.79 0.39
CA ASP A 70 -7.87 2.22 0.55
C ASP A 70 -9.14 2.45 1.38
N GLU A 71 -10.21 1.72 1.07
CA GLU A 71 -11.43 1.70 1.88
C GLU A 71 -11.48 0.45 2.77
N PRO A 72 -11.32 0.57 4.10
CA PRO A 72 -11.39 -0.57 5.00
C PRO A 72 -12.84 -1.05 5.15
N ARG A 73 -13.21 -2.03 4.33
CA ARG A 73 -14.52 -2.70 4.44
C ARG A 73 -14.46 -3.76 5.52
N MET A 74 -15.27 -3.59 6.54
CA MET A 74 -15.32 -4.45 7.73
C MET A 74 -16.76 -4.84 8.02
N TYR A 75 -16.94 -5.76 8.96
CA TYR A 75 -18.28 -6.19 9.40
C TYR A 75 -18.79 -5.24 10.47
N ASP A 76 -19.70 -4.34 10.10
CA ASP A 76 -20.21 -3.28 10.97
C ASP A 76 -20.92 -3.80 12.24
N ASN A 77 -21.45 -5.02 12.19
CA ASN A 77 -22.12 -5.69 13.30
C ASN A 77 -21.18 -6.40 14.30
N LEU A 78 -19.87 -6.42 14.03
CA LEU A 78 -18.87 -6.94 14.95
C LEU A 78 -18.29 -5.81 15.81
N LYS A 79 -17.89 -6.15 17.03
CA LYS A 79 -17.01 -5.29 17.82
C LYS A 79 -15.57 -5.37 17.29
N GLY A 80 -14.76 -4.36 17.56
CA GLY A 80 -13.37 -4.35 17.16
C GLY A 80 -12.59 -5.58 17.63
N ILE A 81 -12.82 -6.01 18.89
CA ILE A 81 -12.18 -7.20 19.46
C ILE A 81 -12.65 -8.50 18.78
N GLU A 82 -13.93 -8.59 18.44
CA GLU A 82 -14.50 -9.76 17.74
C GLU A 82 -13.93 -9.88 16.32
N PHE A 83 -13.76 -8.74 15.63
CA PHE A 83 -13.12 -8.72 14.33
C PHE A 83 -11.66 -9.19 14.39
N MET A 84 -10.89 -8.77 15.39
CA MET A 84 -9.53 -9.28 15.60
C MET A 84 -9.51 -10.79 15.79
N GLN A 85 -10.41 -11.34 16.65
CA GLN A 85 -10.53 -12.78 16.88
C GLN A 85 -10.90 -13.52 15.60
N PHE A 86 -11.84 -13.00 14.82
CA PHE A 86 -12.25 -13.54 13.53
C PHE A 86 -11.06 -13.63 12.54
N ILE A 87 -10.26 -12.59 12.44
CA ILE A 87 -9.05 -12.59 11.61
C ILE A 87 -8.04 -13.65 12.10
N MET A 88 -7.83 -13.76 13.39
CA MET A 88 -6.93 -14.78 13.96
C MET A 88 -7.37 -16.21 13.62
N GLU A 89 -8.67 -16.47 13.66
CA GLU A 89 -9.24 -17.79 13.33
C GLU A 89 -9.10 -18.14 11.86
N ILE A 90 -9.41 -17.21 10.96
CA ILE A 90 -9.26 -17.40 9.51
C ILE A 90 -7.81 -17.74 9.15
N TYR A 91 -6.88 -17.00 9.70
CA TYR A 91 -5.46 -17.18 9.39
C TYR A 91 -4.75 -18.22 10.26
N LYS A 92 -5.46 -18.84 11.21
CA LYS A 92 -4.91 -19.83 12.18
C LYS A 92 -3.65 -19.30 12.87
N SER A 93 -3.68 -18.03 13.28
CA SER A 93 -2.53 -17.37 13.90
C SER A 93 -2.26 -17.91 15.30
N PRO A 94 -0.97 -18.08 15.72
CA PRO A 94 -0.62 -18.46 17.09
C PRO A 94 -1.22 -17.46 18.10
N ARG A 95 -2.07 -17.95 19.03
CA ARG A 95 -2.95 -17.08 19.80
C ARG A 95 -2.19 -16.11 20.71
N GLU A 96 -1.32 -16.62 21.55
CA GLU A 96 -0.64 -15.82 22.59
C GLU A 96 0.21 -14.69 22.00
N GLU A 97 1.11 -15.03 21.07
CA GLU A 97 2.00 -14.05 20.45
C GLU A 97 1.26 -13.03 19.59
N THR A 98 0.20 -13.46 18.89
CA THR A 98 -0.57 -12.57 18.00
C THR A 98 -1.39 -11.57 18.81
N VAL A 99 -2.01 -12.01 19.92
CA VAL A 99 -2.73 -11.14 20.84
C VAL A 99 -1.78 -10.09 21.44
N LYS A 100 -0.63 -10.53 21.94
CA LYS A 100 0.37 -9.58 22.48
C LYS A 100 0.79 -8.54 21.47
N ARG A 101 1.10 -8.95 20.23
CA ARG A 101 1.44 -7.99 19.15
C ARG A 101 0.28 -7.05 18.83
N PHE A 102 -0.95 -7.56 18.81
CA PHE A 102 -2.13 -6.73 18.59
C PHE A 102 -2.29 -5.68 19.67
N GLU A 103 -2.15 -6.03 20.94
CA GLU A 103 -2.19 -5.11 22.06
C GLU A 103 -1.12 -4.02 21.97
N ASP A 104 0.13 -4.41 21.63
CA ASP A 104 1.23 -3.45 21.42
C ASP A 104 0.92 -2.48 20.28
N ILE A 105 0.34 -2.96 19.18
CA ILE A 105 -0.07 -2.14 18.04
C ILE A 105 -1.21 -1.21 18.46
N CYS A 106 -2.23 -1.72 19.14
CA CYS A 106 -3.35 -0.92 19.64
C CYS A 106 -2.87 0.22 20.54
N LYS A 107 -1.96 -0.07 21.46
CA LYS A 107 -1.36 0.94 22.33
C LYS A 107 -0.60 2.00 21.53
N ALA A 108 0.15 1.60 20.52
CA ALA A 108 0.90 2.52 19.67
C ALA A 108 -0.04 3.45 18.87
N PHE A 109 -1.07 2.90 18.23
CA PHE A 109 -2.04 3.64 17.41
C PHE A 109 -3.12 4.37 18.22
N GLY A 110 -3.18 4.17 19.56
CA GLY A 110 -4.22 4.73 20.42
C GLY A 110 -5.60 4.14 20.14
N ILE A 111 -5.68 2.83 19.90
CA ILE A 111 -6.93 2.09 19.72
C ILE A 111 -7.43 1.65 21.09
N ASP A 112 -8.41 2.35 21.63
CA ASP A 112 -9.03 2.12 22.96
C ASP A 112 -10.55 1.83 22.88
N TYR A 113 -11.04 1.61 21.68
CA TYR A 113 -12.47 1.49 21.36
C TYR A 113 -12.86 0.09 20.85
N LEU A 114 -12.10 -0.96 21.19
CA LEU A 114 -12.30 -2.31 20.68
C LEU A 114 -13.62 -2.97 21.13
N ASP A 115 -14.24 -2.50 22.18
CA ASP A 115 -15.52 -2.95 22.73
C ASP A 115 -16.74 -2.36 22.01
N LYS A 116 -16.55 -1.33 21.17
CA LYS A 116 -17.59 -0.71 20.36
C LYS A 116 -17.82 -1.45 19.04
N PHE A 117 -19.01 -1.30 18.46
CA PHE A 117 -19.30 -1.84 17.14
C PHE A 117 -18.55 -1.09 16.04
N ILE A 118 -18.06 -1.82 15.05
CA ILE A 118 -17.29 -1.26 13.91
C ILE A 118 -18.15 -0.29 13.10
N GLY A 119 -19.47 -0.48 13.07
CA GLY A 119 -20.40 0.45 12.43
C GLY A 119 -20.31 1.89 12.98
N ASP A 120 -19.92 2.04 14.26
CA ASP A 120 -19.78 3.32 14.93
C ASP A 120 -18.37 3.95 14.72
N PHE A 121 -17.47 3.27 14.03
CA PHE A 121 -16.09 3.76 13.84
C PHE A 121 -16.04 4.80 12.74
N SER A 122 -15.27 5.87 12.98
CA SER A 122 -14.86 6.77 11.91
C SER A 122 -13.96 6.05 10.90
N HIS A 123 -13.77 6.64 9.71
CA HIS A 123 -12.86 6.09 8.71
C HIS A 123 -11.45 5.84 9.28
N GLY A 124 -10.88 6.82 9.99
CA GLY A 124 -9.55 6.68 10.61
C GLY A 124 -9.50 5.59 11.70
N MET A 125 -10.58 5.38 12.47
CA MET A 125 -10.68 4.27 13.42
C MET A 125 -10.70 2.92 12.71
N LYS A 126 -11.48 2.79 11.62
CA LYS A 126 -11.50 1.59 10.78
C LYS A 126 -10.13 1.32 10.17
N GLN A 127 -9.47 2.35 9.65
CA GLN A 127 -8.13 2.25 9.07
C GLN A 127 -7.08 1.75 10.08
N LYS A 128 -7.07 2.32 11.29
CA LYS A 128 -6.16 1.88 12.37
C LYS A 128 -6.42 0.42 12.77
N LEU A 129 -7.68 0.01 12.92
CA LEU A 129 -8.03 -1.37 13.26
C LEU A 129 -7.63 -2.34 12.13
N MET A 130 -7.87 -1.98 10.85
CA MET A 130 -7.45 -2.78 9.70
C MET A 130 -5.93 -2.98 9.69
N LEU A 131 -5.16 -1.89 9.85
CA LEU A 131 -3.71 -1.96 9.97
C LEU A 131 -3.28 -2.87 11.13
N ALA A 132 -3.89 -2.72 12.32
CA ALA A 132 -3.55 -3.52 13.48
C ALA A 132 -3.78 -5.03 13.24
N THR A 133 -4.91 -5.41 12.64
CA THR A 133 -5.25 -6.81 12.35
C THR A 133 -4.39 -7.44 11.25
N VAL A 134 -3.89 -6.64 10.31
CA VAL A 134 -2.94 -7.11 9.29
C VAL A 134 -1.54 -7.25 9.88
N LEU A 135 -1.05 -6.21 10.55
CA LEU A 135 0.32 -6.15 11.06
C LEU A 135 0.59 -7.15 12.21
N MET A 136 -0.44 -7.46 13.06
CA MET A 136 -0.28 -8.45 14.14
C MET A 136 0.13 -9.84 13.64
N ARG A 137 -0.21 -10.17 12.40
CA ARG A 137 0.08 -11.47 11.76
C ARG A 137 1.49 -11.59 11.23
N GLN A 138 2.22 -10.49 11.10
CA GLN A 138 3.55 -10.41 10.49
C GLN A 138 3.62 -11.08 9.12
N PRO A 139 2.80 -10.67 8.15
CA PRO A 139 2.80 -11.24 6.81
C PRO A 139 4.16 -11.04 6.13
N ARG A 140 4.55 -11.99 5.27
CA ARG A 140 5.82 -11.94 4.52
C ARG A 140 5.77 -10.95 3.35
N VAL A 141 4.58 -10.65 2.84
CA VAL A 141 4.32 -9.61 1.84
C VAL A 141 3.15 -8.78 2.32
N VAL A 142 3.27 -7.46 2.23
CA VAL A 142 2.22 -6.51 2.62
C VAL A 142 1.85 -5.64 1.43
N PHE A 143 0.59 -5.63 1.08
CA PHE A 143 0.00 -4.73 0.09
C PHE A 143 -0.79 -3.65 0.81
N LEU A 144 -0.50 -2.39 0.52
CA LEU A 144 -1.12 -1.23 1.15
C LEU A 144 -1.61 -0.29 0.05
N ASP A 145 -2.92 -0.08 -0.02
CA ASP A 145 -3.51 0.89 -0.95
C ASP A 145 -3.80 2.18 -0.17
N GLU A 146 -3.06 3.25 -0.46
CA GLU A 146 -3.16 4.58 0.19
C GLU A 146 -3.17 4.53 1.74
N PRO A 147 -2.26 3.84 2.41
CA PRO A 147 -2.40 3.44 3.81
C PRO A 147 -2.38 4.58 4.82
N THR A 148 -2.01 5.78 4.42
CA THR A 148 -1.92 6.97 5.29
C THR A 148 -3.18 7.84 5.24
N VAL A 149 -4.08 7.59 4.30
CA VAL A 149 -5.35 8.30 4.20
C VAL A 149 -6.19 8.04 5.46
N GLY A 150 -6.70 9.10 6.06
CA GLY A 150 -7.48 9.04 7.31
C GLY A 150 -6.67 8.86 8.59
N LEU A 151 -5.34 8.73 8.52
CA LEU A 151 -4.47 8.68 9.69
C LEU A 151 -4.03 10.09 10.13
N ASP A 152 -3.99 10.30 11.43
CA ASP A 152 -3.31 11.45 12.01
C ASP A 152 -1.77 11.34 11.86
N ALA A 153 -1.06 12.47 12.00
CA ALA A 153 0.39 12.53 11.81
C ALA A 153 1.17 11.56 12.73
N ARG A 154 0.68 11.34 13.95
CA ARG A 154 1.29 10.37 14.89
C ARG A 154 1.13 8.94 14.36
N SER A 155 -0.06 8.58 13.95
CA SER A 155 -0.36 7.24 13.42
C SER A 155 0.38 6.97 12.11
N ALA A 156 0.48 7.95 11.22
CA ALA A 156 1.27 7.83 9.99
C ALA A 156 2.77 7.59 10.29
N LYS A 157 3.32 8.30 11.30
CA LYS A 157 4.70 8.07 11.76
C LYS A 157 4.90 6.67 12.34
N ILE A 158 3.94 6.18 13.15
CA ILE A 158 3.98 4.83 13.72
C ILE A 158 3.94 3.79 12.62
N LEU A 159 3.04 3.94 11.64
CA LEU A 159 2.96 3.05 10.49
C LEU A 159 4.29 2.97 9.75
N LYS A 160 4.91 4.11 9.43
CA LYS A 160 6.22 4.17 8.79
C LYS A 160 7.28 3.36 9.54
N LEU A 161 7.37 3.56 10.87
CA LEU A 161 8.36 2.84 11.70
C LEU A 161 8.07 1.33 11.72
N TRP A 162 6.80 0.95 11.76
CA TRP A 162 6.40 -0.45 11.76
C TRP A 162 6.71 -1.15 10.45
N LEU A 163 6.37 -0.52 9.32
CA LEU A 163 6.67 -1.05 7.98
C LEU A 163 8.18 -1.19 7.77
N ARG A 164 8.97 -0.19 8.19
CA ARG A 164 10.45 -0.30 8.12
C ARG A 164 10.98 -1.45 8.96
N LYS A 165 10.44 -1.64 10.18
CA LYS A 165 10.81 -2.79 11.02
C LYS A 165 10.46 -4.12 10.36
N MET A 166 9.29 -4.22 9.72
CA MET A 166 8.91 -5.44 8.99
C MET A 166 9.81 -5.69 7.79
N ALA A 167 10.14 -4.65 7.01
CA ALA A 167 11.07 -4.76 5.90
C ALA A 167 12.47 -5.22 6.37
N ASN A 168 13.00 -4.63 7.43
CA ASN A 168 14.27 -5.04 8.02
C ASN A 168 14.27 -6.51 8.49
N ASN A 169 13.09 -7.06 8.81
CA ASN A 169 12.89 -8.48 9.14
C ASN A 169 12.60 -9.34 7.90
N GLY A 170 12.76 -8.82 6.71
CA GLY A 170 12.65 -9.54 5.44
C GLY A 170 11.26 -9.55 4.80
N ALA A 171 10.28 -8.80 5.31
CA ALA A 171 9.00 -8.64 4.61
C ALA A 171 9.16 -7.77 3.36
N ALA A 172 8.49 -8.13 2.26
CA ALA A 172 8.35 -7.27 1.10
C ALA A 172 7.09 -6.39 1.28
N ILE A 173 7.22 -5.09 1.05
CA ILE A 173 6.12 -4.15 1.23
C ILE A 173 5.86 -3.43 -0.09
N PHE A 174 4.66 -3.55 -0.60
CA PHE A 174 4.18 -2.86 -1.79
C PHE A 174 3.10 -1.87 -1.37
N MET A 175 3.34 -0.59 -1.57
CA MET A 175 2.37 0.43 -1.22
C MET A 175 2.08 1.37 -2.38
N THR A 176 0.80 1.69 -2.57
CA THR A 176 0.41 2.77 -3.45
C THR A 176 0.28 4.07 -2.66
N THR A 177 0.60 5.16 -3.28
CA THR A 177 0.27 6.49 -2.77
C THR A 177 0.27 7.52 -3.90
N HIS A 178 -0.51 8.56 -3.74
CA HIS A 178 -0.46 9.78 -4.55
C HIS A 178 0.29 10.91 -3.81
N VAL A 179 0.70 10.69 -2.56
CA VAL A 179 1.44 11.66 -1.74
C VAL A 179 2.93 11.40 -1.90
N LEU A 180 3.58 12.19 -2.75
CA LEU A 180 4.98 12.02 -3.13
C LEU A 180 5.94 12.12 -1.95
N GLU A 181 5.68 13.03 -1.01
CA GLU A 181 6.48 13.19 0.21
C GLU A 181 6.50 11.90 1.08
N ILE A 182 5.39 11.14 1.08
CA ILE A 182 5.33 9.86 1.78
C ILE A 182 6.22 8.83 1.08
N ALA A 183 6.15 8.77 -0.25
CA ALA A 183 6.99 7.86 -1.02
C ALA A 183 8.48 8.16 -0.84
N GLU A 184 8.89 9.43 -0.93
CA GLU A 184 10.28 9.86 -0.69
C GLU A 184 10.80 9.44 0.69
N LYS A 185 9.95 9.55 1.73
CA LYS A 185 10.35 9.27 3.12
C LYS A 185 10.28 7.80 3.52
N MET A 186 9.53 6.98 2.78
CA MET A 186 9.23 5.61 3.19
C MET A 186 9.82 4.55 2.28
N CYS A 187 9.87 4.79 0.96
CA CYS A 187 10.18 3.77 -0.02
C CYS A 187 11.68 3.68 -0.31
N ASP A 188 12.14 2.47 -0.53
CA ASP A 188 13.51 2.17 -0.98
C ASP A 188 13.60 2.31 -2.50
N ARG A 189 12.56 1.89 -3.20
CA ARG A 189 12.37 2.03 -4.64
C ARG A 189 10.96 2.48 -4.96
N ILE A 190 10.82 3.20 -6.05
CA ILE A 190 9.56 3.80 -6.51
C ILE A 190 9.35 3.43 -7.97
N GLY A 191 8.16 2.95 -8.29
CA GLY A 191 7.67 2.82 -9.66
C GLY A 191 6.59 3.85 -9.94
N ILE A 192 6.70 4.57 -11.05
CA ILE A 192 5.69 5.52 -11.51
C ILE A 192 4.88 4.87 -12.61
N ILE A 193 3.57 4.75 -12.38
CA ILE A 193 2.62 4.22 -13.36
C ILE A 193 1.75 5.35 -13.93
N ASN A 194 1.57 5.34 -15.25
CA ASN A 194 0.63 6.21 -15.93
C ASN A 194 -0.07 5.43 -17.05
N GLU A 195 -1.38 5.60 -17.20
CA GLU A 195 -2.20 4.91 -18.21
C GLU A 195 -1.95 3.39 -18.28
N GLY A 196 -1.82 2.76 -17.12
CA GLY A 196 -1.58 1.32 -16.99
C GLY A 196 -0.15 0.84 -17.30
N LYS A 197 0.79 1.75 -17.56
CA LYS A 197 2.18 1.40 -17.87
C LYS A 197 3.14 1.93 -16.83
N LEU A 198 4.15 1.14 -16.48
CA LEU A 198 5.28 1.61 -15.69
C LEU A 198 6.15 2.51 -16.58
N ILE A 199 6.27 3.80 -16.21
CA ILE A 199 6.97 4.80 -17.02
C ILE A 199 8.34 5.18 -16.45
N ALA A 200 8.55 4.96 -15.14
CA ALA A 200 9.84 5.12 -14.48
C ALA A 200 9.92 4.20 -13.27
N GLU A 201 11.12 3.74 -12.94
CA GLU A 201 11.38 2.91 -11.76
C GLU A 201 12.82 3.11 -11.29
N GLY A 202 13.01 3.24 -9.98
CA GLY A 202 14.34 3.39 -9.38
C GLY A 202 14.26 3.80 -7.91
N ASN A 203 15.42 3.94 -7.26
CA ASN A 203 15.51 4.66 -6.00
C ASN A 203 15.36 6.18 -6.26
N LEU A 204 15.24 6.96 -5.19
CA LEU A 204 15.00 8.40 -5.33
C LEU A 204 16.09 9.14 -6.12
N GLU A 205 17.35 8.73 -5.97
CA GLU A 205 18.49 9.33 -6.68
C GLU A 205 18.45 8.97 -8.16
N GLU A 206 18.25 7.69 -8.50
CA GLU A 206 18.10 7.21 -9.87
C GLU A 206 16.93 7.89 -10.59
N LEU A 207 15.81 8.09 -9.90
CA LEU A 207 14.67 8.78 -10.49
C LEU A 207 14.96 10.26 -10.77
N LYS A 208 15.64 10.94 -9.86
CA LYS A 208 16.03 12.35 -10.07
C LYS A 208 17.01 12.54 -11.24
N GLU A 209 17.84 11.54 -11.53
CA GLU A 209 18.75 11.56 -12.69
C GLU A 209 18.02 11.44 -14.04
N LEU A 210 16.76 10.96 -14.05
CA LEU A 210 15.95 10.90 -15.28
C LEU A 210 15.49 12.27 -15.76
N SER A 211 15.42 13.27 -14.88
CA SER A 211 15.05 14.63 -15.26
C SER A 211 16.22 15.36 -15.91
N LYS A 212 15.90 16.19 -16.89
CA LYS A 212 16.89 17.04 -17.58
C LYS A 212 17.32 18.26 -16.78
N GLU A 213 16.58 18.61 -15.72
CA GLU A 213 16.84 19.79 -14.90
C GLU A 213 17.68 19.45 -13.67
N LYS A 214 18.58 20.35 -13.24
CA LYS A 214 19.33 20.22 -11.99
C LYS A 214 18.42 20.64 -10.81
N TYR A 215 18.44 19.84 -9.71
CA TYR A 215 17.67 20.09 -8.47
C TYR A 215 16.17 19.81 -8.55
N VAL A 216 15.77 18.76 -9.23
CA VAL A 216 14.37 18.35 -9.37
C VAL A 216 13.90 17.58 -8.13
N THR A 217 12.71 17.92 -7.65
CA THR A 217 12.01 17.12 -6.63
C THR A 217 11.34 15.90 -7.28
N LEU A 218 10.94 14.91 -6.49
CA LEU A 218 10.12 13.82 -7.03
C LEU A 218 8.80 14.34 -7.60
N GLU A 219 8.29 15.45 -7.06
CA GLU A 219 7.06 16.10 -7.53
C GLU A 219 7.23 16.68 -8.94
N ASP A 220 8.32 17.40 -9.19
CA ASP A 220 8.62 17.93 -10.52
C ASP A 220 8.76 16.83 -11.56
N LEU A 221 9.53 15.76 -11.22
CA LEU A 221 9.67 14.61 -12.09
C LEU A 221 8.34 13.90 -12.35
N PHE A 222 7.53 13.71 -11.30
CA PHE A 222 6.22 13.08 -11.42
C PHE A 222 5.30 13.86 -12.36
N LEU A 223 5.25 15.18 -12.22
CA LEU A 223 4.47 16.06 -13.10
C LEU A 223 5.01 16.03 -14.54
N GLU A 224 6.34 16.05 -14.72
CA GLU A 224 6.96 15.93 -16.06
C GLU A 224 6.55 14.63 -16.75
N LEU A 225 6.61 13.50 -16.04
CA LEU A 225 6.35 12.17 -16.58
C LEU A 225 4.85 11.86 -16.78
N THR A 226 3.97 12.48 -16.00
CA THR A 226 2.52 12.22 -16.04
C THR A 226 1.72 13.26 -16.84
N GLY A 227 2.39 14.19 -17.50
CA GLY A 227 1.75 15.18 -18.39
C GLY A 227 1.35 16.49 -17.70
N GLY A 228 1.87 16.77 -16.50
CA GLY A 228 1.55 17.98 -15.72
C GLY A 228 2.16 19.29 -16.21
N ASN A 229 2.84 19.32 -17.37
CA ASN A 229 3.43 20.54 -17.92
C ASN A 229 2.41 21.62 -18.32
N GLU A 230 1.14 21.23 -18.52
CA GLU A 230 0.05 22.19 -18.80
C GLU A 230 -0.20 23.15 -17.63
N PHE A 231 0.21 22.80 -16.39
CA PHE A 231 0.03 23.70 -15.24
C PHE A 231 0.97 24.91 -15.26
N LYS A 232 2.17 24.81 -15.82
CA LYS A 232 3.08 25.98 -15.94
C LYS A 232 2.45 27.04 -16.85
N ASP A 233 1.91 26.64 -17.98
CA ASP A 233 1.26 27.54 -18.93
C ASP A 233 -0.01 28.22 -18.35
N ILE A 234 -0.76 27.47 -17.50
CA ILE A 234 -1.95 28.01 -16.81
C ILE A 234 -1.55 29.02 -15.72
N ILE A 235 -0.50 28.78 -14.96
CA ILE A 235 -0.03 29.70 -13.91
C ILE A 235 0.54 30.96 -14.52
N ASP A 236 1.27 30.86 -15.63
CA ASP A 236 1.79 32.01 -16.36
C ASP A 236 0.66 32.89 -16.91
N HIS A 237 -0.44 32.29 -17.40
CA HIS A 237 -1.64 33.00 -17.82
C HIS A 237 -2.50 33.61 -16.70
N LEU A 238 -2.40 33.07 -15.45
CA LEU A 238 -3.10 33.63 -14.29
C LEU A 238 -2.33 34.79 -13.64
N SER A 239 -1.08 35.02 -14.06
CA SER A 239 -0.18 36.03 -13.51
C SER A 239 -0.16 37.33 -14.39
N GLU A 240 -0.88 37.32 -15.52
CA GLU A 240 -1.18 38.49 -16.37
C GLU A 240 -2.58 39.04 -16.03
#